data_25e857a0afcf69ef2aa60d46dfbda0f8
#
_entry.id   25e857a0afcf69ef2aa60d46dfbda0f8
#
_cell.length_a   1.000
_cell.length_b   1.000
_cell.length_c   1.000
_cell.angle_alpha   90.00
_cell.angle_beta   90.00
_cell.angle_gamma   90.00
#
_symmetry.space_group_name_H-M   'P 1'
#
loop_
_entity.id
_entity.type
_entity.pdbx_description
1 polymer ?
#
loop_
_entity_poly.entity_id
_entity_poly.type
_entity_poly.pdbx_seq_one_letter_code
_entity_poly.pdbx_strand_id
1 'polypeptide(L)'
;MNPSSYAAFNYGEFSSRVQPKITIGVCVRNCATLIEEVLRSILSQDFPHELMELIFVDDGSEDNTLPIICDLSSKTSIPVRVYHTEWKGIGHARNIVVANARGQYIVWVDGDMVLSEDYVRKLVELMDSNPDLGIAKGKQSLQPLGNRLAVLETYARAASRMVDYRSDPDPSKALGTGGSIYRSDTIRQVGTFDEKLRAYGEDWDFELRARAAGWSLCAIDVSFVDYERKGVSWESLWRRYWLRGYHTRYFLHKNRGLIKHSRMIPPVSFLAGLLQSRLLFKKTRRKIVFLLPFEYLFKTTAWYVGFLNSHASLREPRYF
;
A
#
# COMPACT_ATOMS: atom_id res chain seq x y z
N MET A 1 15.37 -14.86 -8.02
CA MET A 1 15.05 -14.02 -9.19
C MET A 1 16.25 -13.95 -10.10
N ASN A 2 16.06 -14.06 -11.41
CA ASN A 2 17.15 -13.98 -12.38
C ASN A 2 17.48 -12.49 -12.60
N PRO A 3 18.73 -12.01 -12.35
CA PRO A 3 19.10 -10.58 -12.48
C PRO A 3 18.92 -10.00 -13.89
N SER A 4 18.70 -10.86 -14.90
CA SER A 4 18.52 -10.44 -16.30
C SER A 4 17.13 -9.92 -16.68
N SER A 5 16.19 -9.79 -15.72
CA SER A 5 14.80 -9.45 -16.02
C SER A 5 14.44 -7.97 -15.80
N TYR A 6 15.40 -7.11 -15.44
CA TYR A 6 15.17 -5.67 -15.23
C TYR A 6 16.45 -4.86 -15.50
N ALA A 7 16.26 -3.60 -15.95
CA ALA A 7 17.34 -2.63 -16.03
C ALA A 7 17.57 -2.01 -14.65
N ALA A 8 18.83 -1.77 -14.26
CA ALA A 8 19.18 -1.18 -12.98
C ALA A 8 20.08 0.06 -13.17
N PHE A 9 19.73 1.14 -12.46
CA PHE A 9 20.48 2.38 -12.42
C PHE A 9 20.85 2.68 -10.98
N ASN A 10 22.10 3.06 -10.73
CA ASN A 10 22.60 3.37 -9.39
C ASN A 10 23.03 4.84 -9.31
N TYR A 11 22.60 5.54 -8.27
CA TYR A 11 22.93 6.92 -8.00
C TYR A 11 23.46 7.06 -6.58
N GLY A 12 24.59 7.78 -6.44
CA GLY A 12 25.31 7.93 -5.17
C GLY A 12 26.14 6.69 -4.80
N GLU A 13 27.17 6.92 -4.01
CA GLU A 13 28.01 5.85 -3.48
C GLU A 13 27.51 5.39 -2.12
N PHE A 14 27.31 4.08 -1.99
CA PHE A 14 27.16 3.47 -0.69
C PHE A 14 28.53 3.51 0.02
N SER A 15 28.66 4.35 1.03
CA SER A 15 29.82 4.21 1.93
C SER A 15 29.87 2.76 2.40
N SER A 16 30.94 2.05 2.08
CA SER A 16 31.15 0.64 2.48
C SER A 16 31.19 0.45 4.00
N ARG A 17 31.14 1.54 4.77
CA ARG A 17 31.32 1.56 6.23
C ARG A 17 30.00 1.67 7.03
N VAL A 18 28.90 2.12 6.42
CA VAL A 18 27.63 2.30 7.15
C VAL A 18 26.56 1.44 6.51
N GLN A 19 26.06 0.47 7.26
CA GLN A 19 24.89 -0.30 6.83
C GLN A 19 23.63 0.54 7.05
N PRO A 20 22.75 0.70 6.06
CA PRO A 20 21.52 1.47 6.24
C PRO A 20 20.62 0.82 7.32
N LYS A 21 20.03 1.65 8.15
CA LYS A 21 19.00 1.23 9.11
C LYS A 21 17.70 0.92 8.39
N ILE A 22 17.36 1.74 7.39
CA ILE A 22 16.14 1.60 6.61
C ILE A 22 16.40 1.58 5.11
N THR A 23 15.61 0.77 4.41
CA THR A 23 15.38 0.85 2.98
C THR A 23 14.01 1.48 2.76
N ILE A 24 13.91 2.58 2.01
CA ILE A 24 12.62 3.06 1.52
C ILE A 24 12.36 2.45 0.16
N GLY A 25 11.35 1.60 0.07
CA GLY A 25 10.92 0.92 -1.15
C GLY A 25 9.75 1.66 -1.80
N VAL A 26 9.93 2.14 -3.04
CA VAL A 26 8.92 2.88 -3.79
C VAL A 26 8.62 2.15 -5.09
N CYS A 27 7.47 1.45 -5.14
CA CYS A 27 7.01 0.76 -6.33
C CYS A 27 6.00 1.64 -7.07
N VAL A 28 6.27 1.92 -8.35
CA VAL A 28 5.50 2.91 -9.13
C VAL A 28 5.08 2.36 -10.49
N ARG A 29 3.97 2.90 -10.99
CA ARG A 29 3.55 2.81 -12.37
C ARG A 29 2.68 4.01 -12.74
N ASN A 30 3.07 4.76 -13.79
CA ASN A 30 2.34 5.92 -14.30
C ASN A 30 2.06 6.98 -13.21
N CYS A 31 3.11 7.43 -12.52
CA CYS A 31 3.05 8.38 -11.40
C CYS A 31 3.75 9.71 -11.71
N ALA A 32 4.02 10.04 -12.98
CA ALA A 32 4.81 11.20 -13.39
C ALA A 32 4.38 12.52 -12.75
N THR A 33 3.09 12.69 -12.45
CA THR A 33 2.53 13.93 -11.87
C THR A 33 2.74 14.08 -10.36
N LEU A 34 3.11 13.01 -9.66
CA LEU A 34 3.15 12.98 -8.18
C LEU A 34 4.52 12.56 -7.62
N ILE A 35 5.32 11.85 -8.40
CA ILE A 35 6.55 11.22 -7.92
C ILE A 35 7.58 12.22 -7.37
N GLU A 36 7.61 13.46 -7.88
CA GLU A 36 8.49 14.51 -7.36
C GLU A 36 8.08 14.92 -5.93
N GLU A 37 6.75 15.08 -5.67
CA GLU A 37 6.23 15.42 -4.35
C GLU A 37 6.48 14.28 -3.34
N VAL A 38 6.36 13.04 -3.78
CA VAL A 38 6.70 11.85 -2.99
C VAL A 38 8.17 11.86 -2.59
N LEU A 39 9.09 12.03 -3.55
CA LEU A 39 10.51 12.06 -3.25
C LEU A 39 10.88 13.22 -2.33
N ARG A 40 10.31 14.42 -2.53
CA ARG A 40 10.52 15.56 -1.61
C ARG A 40 10.11 15.20 -0.18
N SER A 41 9.00 14.50 0.02
CA SER A 41 8.56 14.09 1.35
C SER A 41 9.49 13.06 2.00
N ILE A 42 10.15 12.22 1.19
CA ILE A 42 11.17 11.28 1.67
C ILE A 42 12.45 12.03 2.07
N LEU A 43 12.88 13.00 1.27
CA LEU A 43 14.07 13.80 1.56
C LEU A 43 13.89 14.76 2.74
N SER A 44 12.66 15.12 3.10
CA SER A 44 12.34 15.96 4.27
C SER A 44 12.15 15.18 5.57
N GLN A 45 12.41 13.86 5.57
CA GLN A 45 12.25 13.08 6.79
C GLN A 45 13.27 13.49 7.87
N ASP A 46 12.78 13.67 9.10
CA ASP A 46 13.58 13.86 10.32
C ASP A 46 14.22 12.52 10.73
N PHE A 47 15.11 12.02 9.87
CA PHE A 47 15.87 10.79 10.08
C PHE A 47 17.23 10.90 9.37
N PRO A 48 18.35 10.41 9.97
CA PRO A 48 19.68 10.53 9.39
C PRO A 48 19.78 9.91 7.99
N HIS A 49 20.06 10.73 6.98
CA HIS A 49 20.11 10.30 5.58
C HIS A 49 21.21 9.25 5.33
N GLU A 50 22.30 9.26 6.09
CA GLU A 50 23.36 8.25 6.03
C GLU A 50 22.93 6.86 6.48
N LEU A 51 21.80 6.76 7.21
CA LEU A 51 21.16 5.52 7.61
C LEU A 51 20.02 5.08 6.68
N MET A 52 19.81 5.81 5.58
CA MET A 52 18.76 5.56 4.60
C MET A 52 19.34 5.07 3.27
N GLU A 53 18.59 4.23 2.59
CA GLU A 53 18.73 3.96 1.16
C GLU A 53 17.35 3.98 0.49
N LEU A 54 17.32 4.33 -0.78
CA LEU A 54 16.10 4.38 -1.60
C LEU A 54 16.17 3.31 -2.69
N ILE A 55 15.07 2.57 -2.87
CA ILE A 55 14.91 1.64 -3.98
C ILE A 55 13.60 1.99 -4.70
N PHE A 56 13.74 2.50 -5.92
CA PHE A 56 12.60 2.66 -6.84
C PHE A 56 12.47 1.43 -7.74
N VAL A 57 11.23 0.98 -7.92
CA VAL A 57 10.90 -0.02 -8.92
C VAL A 57 9.79 0.52 -9.79
N ASP A 58 10.11 0.80 -11.05
CA ASP A 58 9.16 1.18 -12.08
C ASP A 58 8.65 -0.09 -12.78
N ASP A 59 7.39 -0.45 -12.50
CA ASP A 59 6.71 -1.64 -13.00
C ASP A 59 6.03 -1.34 -14.36
N GLY A 60 6.86 -0.96 -15.36
CA GLY A 60 6.43 -0.75 -16.73
C GLY A 60 5.58 0.52 -16.92
N SER A 61 6.06 1.67 -16.48
CA SER A 61 5.41 2.95 -16.79
C SER A 61 5.51 3.29 -18.28
N GLU A 62 4.44 3.87 -18.81
CA GLU A 62 4.30 4.32 -20.18
C GLU A 62 4.36 5.86 -20.28
N ASP A 63 4.40 6.56 -19.15
CA ASP A 63 4.53 8.01 -19.02
C ASP A 63 5.98 8.41 -18.65
N ASN A 64 6.19 9.66 -18.27
CA ASN A 64 7.50 10.19 -17.89
C ASN A 64 7.94 9.81 -16.45
N THR A 65 7.34 8.80 -15.80
CA THR A 65 7.68 8.41 -14.42
C THR A 65 9.16 8.03 -14.29
N LEU A 66 9.65 7.10 -15.12
CA LEU A 66 11.04 6.64 -15.03
C LEU A 66 12.08 7.76 -15.29
N PRO A 67 11.97 8.58 -16.37
CA PRO A 67 12.86 9.72 -16.56
C PRO A 67 12.91 10.68 -15.38
N ILE A 68 11.75 11.00 -14.78
CA ILE A 68 11.67 11.90 -13.62
C ILE A 68 12.38 11.28 -12.41
N ILE A 69 12.17 9.99 -12.12
CA ILE A 69 12.85 9.29 -11.02
C ILE A 69 14.37 9.33 -11.23
N CYS A 70 14.85 9.03 -12.42
CA CYS A 70 16.30 9.04 -12.73
C CYS A 70 16.90 10.43 -12.53
N ASP A 71 16.26 11.49 -13.04
CA ASP A 71 16.71 12.87 -12.88
C ASP A 71 16.77 13.28 -11.40
N LEU A 72 15.71 13.03 -10.65
CA LEU A 72 15.65 13.36 -9.22
C LEU A 72 16.65 12.53 -8.38
N SER A 73 16.84 11.26 -8.73
CA SER A 73 17.76 10.37 -8.04
C SER A 73 19.21 10.83 -8.17
N SER A 74 19.58 11.48 -9.28
CA SER A 74 20.92 12.02 -9.49
C SER A 74 21.25 13.24 -8.62
N LYS A 75 20.25 13.86 -7.99
CA LYS A 75 20.35 15.11 -7.23
C LYS A 75 20.28 14.92 -5.71
N THR A 76 20.07 13.69 -5.23
CA THR A 76 19.98 13.39 -3.79
C THR A 76 21.31 12.91 -3.20
N SER A 77 21.53 13.18 -1.91
CA SER A 77 22.65 12.65 -1.13
C SER A 77 22.38 11.22 -0.59
N ILE A 78 21.12 10.78 -0.57
CA ILE A 78 20.77 9.42 -0.16
C ILE A 78 21.10 8.47 -1.31
N PRO A 79 21.78 7.34 -1.08
CA PRO A 79 22.03 6.34 -2.11
C PRO A 79 20.72 5.80 -2.70
N VAL A 80 20.58 5.85 -4.03
CA VAL A 80 19.38 5.42 -4.76
C VAL A 80 19.70 4.31 -5.74
N ARG A 81 18.86 3.29 -5.78
CA ARG A 81 18.81 2.27 -6.85
C ARG A 81 17.47 2.34 -7.52
N VAL A 82 17.48 2.43 -8.85
CA VAL A 82 16.27 2.44 -9.69
C VAL A 82 16.25 1.19 -10.53
N TYR A 83 15.17 0.45 -10.45
CA TYR A 83 14.92 -0.74 -11.26
C TYR A 83 13.74 -0.50 -12.18
N HIS A 84 13.88 -0.87 -13.45
CA HIS A 84 12.81 -0.83 -14.45
C HIS A 84 12.55 -2.22 -14.99
N THR A 85 11.28 -2.61 -15.02
CA THR A 85 10.81 -3.91 -15.53
C THR A 85 9.59 -3.73 -16.42
N GLU A 86 9.31 -4.71 -17.26
CA GLU A 86 7.98 -4.81 -17.86
C GLU A 86 6.93 -5.02 -16.76
N TRP A 87 5.69 -4.57 -17.01
CA TRP A 87 4.62 -4.72 -16.04
C TRP A 87 4.37 -6.18 -15.64
N LYS A 88 4.56 -6.50 -14.39
CA LYS A 88 4.33 -7.82 -13.79
C LYS A 88 3.44 -7.77 -12.55
N GLY A 89 3.15 -6.58 -12.06
CA GLY A 89 2.29 -6.33 -10.92
C GLY A 89 3.05 -6.03 -9.63
N ILE A 90 2.33 -5.43 -8.68
CA ILE A 90 2.88 -4.84 -7.47
C ILE A 90 3.66 -5.84 -6.58
N GLY A 91 3.23 -7.10 -6.52
CA GLY A 91 3.94 -8.14 -5.76
C GLY A 91 5.34 -8.41 -6.31
N HIS A 92 5.49 -8.45 -7.65
CA HIS A 92 6.79 -8.60 -8.31
C HIS A 92 7.69 -7.39 -8.06
N ALA A 93 7.16 -6.17 -8.22
CA ALA A 93 7.91 -4.94 -7.95
C ALA A 93 8.42 -4.88 -6.50
N ARG A 94 7.59 -5.24 -5.53
CA ARG A 94 7.99 -5.32 -4.11
C ARG A 94 9.05 -6.38 -3.87
N ASN A 95 9.00 -7.51 -4.56
CA ASN A 95 10.01 -8.55 -4.44
C ASN A 95 11.38 -8.10 -4.98
N ILE A 96 11.43 -7.23 -5.98
CA ILE A 96 12.68 -6.60 -6.41
C ILE A 96 13.25 -5.72 -5.28
N VAL A 97 12.42 -4.92 -4.60
CA VAL A 97 12.87 -4.16 -3.42
C VAL A 97 13.40 -5.10 -2.35
N VAL A 98 12.63 -6.13 -1.97
CA VAL A 98 13.03 -7.12 -0.93
C VAL A 98 14.35 -7.78 -1.25
N ALA A 99 14.57 -8.19 -2.50
CA ALA A 99 15.80 -8.87 -2.93
C ALA A 99 17.04 -7.95 -2.89
N ASN A 100 16.85 -6.64 -2.92
CA ASN A 100 17.92 -5.65 -2.98
C ASN A 100 18.04 -4.78 -1.73
N ALA A 101 17.09 -4.84 -0.80
CA ALA A 101 17.09 -4.08 0.44
C ALA A 101 18.24 -4.54 1.36
N ARG A 102 18.93 -3.55 1.96
CA ARG A 102 20.02 -3.77 2.93
C ARG A 102 19.62 -3.31 4.34
N GLY A 103 18.56 -2.52 4.46
CA GLY A 103 18.07 -1.98 5.73
C GLY A 103 17.58 -3.07 6.68
N GLN A 104 17.70 -2.80 7.97
CA GLN A 104 17.06 -3.61 9.02
C GLN A 104 15.53 -3.57 8.87
N TYR A 105 15.01 -2.48 8.34
CA TYR A 105 13.61 -2.27 8.06
C TYR A 105 13.41 -1.84 6.61
N ILE A 106 12.24 -2.19 6.04
CA ILE A 106 11.76 -1.67 4.77
C ILE A 106 10.53 -0.79 5.03
N VAL A 107 10.61 0.49 4.66
CA VAL A 107 9.48 1.42 4.69
C VAL A 107 8.90 1.49 3.28
N TRP A 108 7.62 1.13 3.16
CA TRP A 108 6.93 1.12 1.87
C TRP A 108 6.24 2.46 1.62
N VAL A 109 6.54 3.08 0.50
CA VAL A 109 5.92 4.34 0.07
C VAL A 109 5.34 4.14 -1.33
N ASP A 110 4.05 4.44 -1.50
CA ASP A 110 3.41 4.38 -2.81
C ASP A 110 3.72 5.67 -3.60
N GLY A 111 3.71 5.60 -4.94
CA GLY A 111 4.10 6.70 -5.83
C GLY A 111 3.18 7.94 -5.81
N ASP A 112 2.17 7.93 -4.96
CA ASP A 112 1.20 8.99 -4.74
C ASP A 112 1.03 9.36 -3.25
N MET A 113 1.99 8.94 -2.41
CA MET A 113 1.94 9.08 -0.97
C MET A 113 2.96 10.11 -0.46
N VAL A 114 2.51 11.04 0.36
CA VAL A 114 3.35 12.05 1.02
C VAL A 114 3.36 11.80 2.52
N LEU A 115 4.56 11.66 3.09
CA LEU A 115 4.79 11.36 4.50
C LEU A 115 4.89 12.66 5.31
N SER A 116 4.46 12.65 6.60
CA SER A 116 4.85 13.69 7.54
C SER A 116 6.36 13.61 7.84
N GLU A 117 6.99 14.74 8.20
CA GLU A 117 8.45 14.82 8.40
C GLU A 117 8.97 13.83 9.46
N ASP A 118 8.19 13.56 10.50
CA ASP A 118 8.54 12.65 11.60
C ASP A 118 8.13 11.19 11.38
N TYR A 119 7.64 10.86 10.17
CA TYR A 119 7.02 9.57 9.87
C TYR A 119 7.98 8.41 10.05
N VAL A 120 9.12 8.48 9.40
CA VAL A 120 10.13 7.41 9.41
C VAL A 120 10.71 7.26 10.82
N ARG A 121 11.09 8.35 11.48
CA ARG A 121 11.65 8.33 12.82
C ARG A 121 10.73 7.63 13.81
N LYS A 122 9.45 8.02 13.87
CA LYS A 122 8.48 7.41 14.79
C LYS A 122 8.22 5.94 14.52
N LEU A 123 8.20 5.52 13.26
CA LEU A 123 8.08 4.10 12.92
C LEU A 123 9.30 3.31 13.36
N VAL A 124 10.51 3.83 13.15
CA VAL A 124 11.76 3.16 13.55
C VAL A 124 11.84 3.06 15.09
N GLU A 125 11.57 4.14 15.81
CA GLU A 125 11.53 4.15 17.28
C GLU A 125 10.56 3.08 17.84
N LEU A 126 9.39 2.95 17.23
CA LEU A 126 8.41 1.93 17.59
C LEU A 126 8.95 0.52 17.34
N MET A 127 9.53 0.28 16.16
CA MET A 127 10.07 -1.03 15.80
C MET A 127 11.26 -1.44 16.68
N ASP A 128 12.13 -0.50 17.00
CA ASP A 128 13.29 -0.75 17.88
C ASP A 128 12.85 -1.07 19.31
N SER A 129 11.79 -0.43 19.79
CA SER A 129 11.25 -0.66 21.15
C SER A 129 10.40 -1.92 21.27
N ASN A 130 10.03 -2.57 20.16
CA ASN A 130 9.17 -3.75 20.16
C ASN A 130 9.75 -4.85 19.24
N PRO A 131 10.61 -5.72 19.73
CA PRO A 131 11.28 -6.75 18.93
C PRO A 131 10.35 -7.79 18.30
N ASP A 132 9.19 -8.04 18.88
CA ASP A 132 8.13 -8.93 18.41
C ASP A 132 7.25 -8.30 17.32
N LEU A 133 7.43 -7.00 17.08
CA LEU A 133 6.66 -6.28 16.07
C LEU A 133 7.28 -6.50 14.68
N GLY A 134 6.53 -7.19 13.82
CA GLY A 134 6.93 -7.47 12.45
C GLY A 134 6.56 -6.37 11.46
N ILE A 135 5.40 -5.75 11.67
CA ILE A 135 4.85 -4.72 10.77
C ILE A 135 4.20 -3.61 11.59
N ALA A 136 4.51 -2.35 11.26
CA ALA A 136 3.80 -1.19 11.76
C ALA A 136 3.38 -0.25 10.64
N LYS A 137 2.34 0.55 10.86
CA LYS A 137 1.83 1.51 9.88
C LYS A 137 1.32 2.77 10.55
N GLY A 138 1.61 3.92 9.91
CA GLY A 138 0.97 5.19 10.26
C GLY A 138 -0.48 5.26 9.77
N LYS A 139 -1.18 6.30 10.18
CA LYS A 139 -2.57 6.56 9.78
C LYS A 139 -2.62 7.45 8.55
N GLN A 140 -3.52 7.14 7.66
CA GLN A 140 -3.82 8.05 6.57
C GLN A 140 -4.50 9.32 7.12
N SER A 141 -4.00 10.48 6.72
CA SER A 141 -4.63 11.76 7.03
C SER A 141 -6.06 11.82 6.49
N LEU A 142 -6.99 12.30 7.32
CA LEU A 142 -8.40 12.49 6.96
C LEU A 142 -8.65 13.81 6.23
N GLN A 143 -7.62 14.48 5.72
CA GLN A 143 -7.82 15.69 4.94
C GLN A 143 -8.54 15.34 3.63
N PRO A 144 -9.79 15.80 3.46
CA PRO A 144 -10.53 15.54 2.24
C PRO A 144 -9.97 16.41 1.12
N LEU A 145 -9.20 15.78 0.22
CA LEU A 145 -8.61 16.43 -0.95
C LEU A 145 -9.35 16.00 -2.22
N GLY A 146 -9.44 16.92 -3.20
CA GLY A 146 -9.98 16.62 -4.51
C GLY A 146 -11.49 16.83 -4.66
N ASN A 147 -12.11 16.08 -5.58
CA ASN A 147 -13.52 16.21 -5.92
C ASN A 147 -14.44 15.58 -4.83
N ARG A 148 -15.77 15.77 -4.97
CA ARG A 148 -16.75 15.25 -3.99
C ARG A 148 -16.66 13.75 -3.76
N LEU A 149 -16.34 12.97 -4.81
CA LEU A 149 -16.17 11.52 -4.71
C LEU A 149 -14.90 11.16 -3.93
N ALA A 150 -13.79 11.90 -4.15
CA ALA A 150 -12.56 11.74 -3.40
C ALA A 150 -12.75 12.01 -1.90
N VAL A 151 -13.51 13.07 -1.58
CA VAL A 151 -13.91 13.37 -0.20
C VAL A 151 -14.72 12.22 0.41
N LEU A 152 -15.68 11.69 -0.34
CA LEU A 152 -16.52 10.57 0.13
C LEU A 152 -15.67 9.30 0.37
N GLU A 153 -14.76 8.96 -0.55
CA GLU A 153 -13.80 7.86 -0.41
C GLU A 153 -12.91 8.02 0.83
N THR A 154 -12.46 9.24 1.13
CA THR A 154 -11.68 9.51 2.34
C THR A 154 -12.48 9.14 3.60
N TYR A 155 -13.75 9.50 3.68
CA TYR A 155 -14.61 9.13 4.80
C TYR A 155 -14.94 7.62 4.83
N ALA A 156 -15.13 7.00 3.68
CA ALA A 156 -15.36 5.55 3.59
C ALA A 156 -14.20 4.75 4.16
N ARG A 157 -12.97 5.15 3.84
CA ARG A 157 -11.76 4.51 4.36
C ARG A 157 -11.51 4.82 5.84
N ALA A 158 -11.80 6.05 6.27
CA ALA A 158 -11.73 6.41 7.69
C ALA A 158 -12.62 5.51 8.54
N ALA A 159 -13.83 5.24 8.08
CA ALA A 159 -14.77 4.37 8.77
C ALA A 159 -14.26 2.93 8.91
N SER A 160 -13.52 2.41 7.92
CA SER A 160 -12.95 1.07 7.96
C SER A 160 -11.71 0.94 8.86
N ARG A 161 -11.02 2.05 9.13
CA ARG A 161 -9.73 2.09 9.85
C ARG A 161 -9.84 2.48 11.33
N MET A 162 -11.03 2.58 11.89
CA MET A 162 -11.23 2.83 13.33
C MET A 162 -10.94 1.60 14.19
N VAL A 163 -10.07 0.69 13.73
CA VAL A 163 -9.76 -0.56 14.37
C VAL A 163 -8.39 -0.46 15.01
N ASP A 164 -8.31 -0.79 16.28
CA ASP A 164 -7.05 -1.00 16.98
C ASP A 164 -6.52 -2.40 16.65
N TYR A 165 -5.47 -2.45 15.85
CA TYR A 165 -4.84 -3.71 15.42
C TYR A 165 -4.11 -4.45 16.54
N ARG A 166 -3.81 -3.80 17.67
CA ARG A 166 -3.23 -4.45 18.85
C ARG A 166 -4.27 -5.25 19.61
N SER A 167 -5.48 -4.70 19.74
CA SER A 167 -6.57 -5.33 20.51
C SER A 167 -7.47 -6.22 19.67
N ASP A 168 -7.39 -6.16 18.34
CA ASP A 168 -8.27 -6.91 17.43
C ASP A 168 -7.46 -7.82 16.50
N PRO A 169 -7.32 -9.11 16.85
CA PRO A 169 -6.62 -10.09 16.04
C PRO A 169 -7.40 -10.55 14.79
N ASP A 170 -8.50 -9.89 14.42
CA ASP A 170 -9.33 -10.28 13.29
C ASP A 170 -8.50 -10.36 11.98
N PRO A 171 -8.27 -11.56 11.43
CA PRO A 171 -7.48 -11.75 10.22
C PRO A 171 -8.11 -11.11 8.98
N SER A 172 -9.39 -10.72 9.06
CA SER A 172 -10.07 -10.00 7.97
C SER A 172 -9.63 -8.54 7.83
N LYS A 173 -8.77 -8.05 8.73
CA LYS A 173 -8.29 -6.67 8.77
C LYS A 173 -6.80 -6.62 8.44
N ALA A 174 -6.47 -6.02 7.31
CA ALA A 174 -5.10 -5.78 6.87
C ALA A 174 -4.68 -4.33 7.11
N LEU A 175 -3.40 -4.12 7.45
CA LEU A 175 -2.77 -2.79 7.49
C LEU A 175 -2.58 -2.26 6.06
N GLY A 176 -2.19 -3.17 5.16
CA GLY A 176 -1.77 -2.83 3.80
C GLY A 176 -0.36 -2.25 3.76
N THR A 177 0.31 -2.35 2.63
CA THR A 177 1.74 -2.03 2.51
C THR A 177 2.01 -0.53 2.51
N GLY A 178 1.28 0.28 1.71
CA GLY A 178 1.57 1.71 1.60
C GLY A 178 1.61 2.43 2.95
N GLY A 179 2.74 3.04 3.29
CA GLY A 179 3.02 3.67 4.58
C GLY A 179 3.38 2.69 5.71
N SER A 180 3.64 1.43 5.43
CA SER A 180 4.05 0.47 6.46
C SER A 180 5.56 0.31 6.54
N ILE A 181 6.06 0.01 7.74
CA ILE A 181 7.43 -0.44 7.99
C ILE A 181 7.40 -1.95 8.27
N TYR A 182 8.24 -2.69 7.58
CA TYR A 182 8.41 -4.13 7.71
C TYR A 182 9.78 -4.44 8.28
N ARG A 183 9.85 -5.30 9.28
CA ARG A 183 11.11 -5.84 9.79
C ARG A 183 11.69 -6.84 8.77
N SER A 184 12.97 -6.72 8.42
CA SER A 184 13.61 -7.63 7.47
C SER A 184 13.63 -9.08 7.96
N ASP A 185 13.70 -9.30 9.28
CA ASP A 185 13.59 -10.65 9.87
C ASP A 185 12.22 -11.28 9.62
N THR A 186 11.15 -10.51 9.69
CA THR A 186 9.81 -10.99 9.34
C THR A 186 9.79 -11.50 7.89
N ILE A 187 10.37 -10.71 6.95
CA ILE A 187 10.42 -11.10 5.54
C ILE A 187 11.27 -12.35 5.36
N ARG A 188 12.42 -12.45 6.02
CA ARG A 188 13.28 -13.65 5.96
C ARG A 188 12.56 -14.91 6.46
N GLN A 189 11.76 -14.78 7.50
CA GLN A 189 11.04 -15.91 8.09
C GLN A 189 9.82 -16.35 7.26
N VAL A 190 9.01 -15.41 6.76
CA VAL A 190 7.74 -15.74 6.10
C VAL A 190 7.83 -15.80 4.58
N GLY A 191 8.96 -15.38 4.00
CA GLY A 191 9.17 -15.30 2.56
C GLY A 191 8.65 -14.00 1.94
N THR A 192 8.73 -13.93 0.61
CA THR A 192 8.40 -12.74 -0.19
C THR A 192 6.90 -12.63 -0.50
N PHE A 193 6.52 -11.61 -1.24
CA PHE A 193 5.14 -11.42 -1.71
C PHE A 193 4.76 -12.47 -2.78
N ASP A 194 3.49 -12.88 -2.79
CA ASP A 194 2.99 -13.81 -3.82
C ASP A 194 2.72 -13.06 -5.13
N GLU A 195 3.57 -13.29 -6.14
CA GLU A 195 3.49 -12.62 -7.45
C GLU A 195 2.25 -13.00 -8.27
N LYS A 196 1.53 -14.06 -7.90
CA LYS A 196 0.24 -14.38 -8.52
C LYS A 196 -0.87 -13.40 -8.09
N LEU A 197 -0.67 -12.69 -6.99
CA LEU A 197 -1.54 -11.62 -6.51
C LEU A 197 -1.12 -10.27 -7.13
N ARG A 198 -1.29 -10.12 -8.46
CA ARG A 198 -0.71 -9.02 -9.24
C ARG A 198 -1.27 -7.64 -8.92
N ALA A 199 -2.53 -7.55 -8.51
CA ALA A 199 -3.23 -6.27 -8.35
C ALA A 199 -3.91 -6.08 -6.98
N TYR A 200 -4.01 -7.12 -6.17
CA TYR A 200 -4.69 -7.05 -4.87
C TYR A 200 -4.43 -8.27 -4.00
N GLY A 201 -4.20 -8.02 -2.71
CA GLY A 201 -4.18 -9.04 -1.66
C GLY A 201 -2.80 -9.61 -1.37
N GLU A 202 -1.75 -9.17 -2.05
CA GLU A 202 -0.37 -9.59 -1.83
C GLU A 202 0.16 -9.13 -0.46
N ASP A 203 -0.25 -7.92 -0.03
CA ASP A 203 0.02 -7.36 1.28
C ASP A 203 -0.74 -8.10 2.38
N TRP A 204 -2.02 -8.34 2.16
CA TRP A 204 -2.85 -9.08 3.10
C TRP A 204 -2.38 -10.53 3.30
N ASP A 205 -2.02 -11.23 2.20
CA ASP A 205 -1.43 -12.57 2.26
C ASP A 205 -0.13 -12.57 3.07
N PHE A 206 0.72 -11.56 2.86
CA PHE A 206 1.97 -11.41 3.62
C PHE A 206 1.68 -11.22 5.12
N GLU A 207 0.76 -10.34 5.47
CA GLU A 207 0.37 -10.07 6.84
C GLU A 207 -0.23 -11.30 7.54
N LEU A 208 -1.03 -12.11 6.84
CA LEU A 208 -1.55 -13.37 7.37
C LEU A 208 -0.42 -14.35 7.69
N ARG A 209 0.57 -14.47 6.80
CA ARG A 209 1.75 -15.32 7.03
C ARG A 209 2.60 -14.79 8.19
N ALA A 210 2.78 -13.49 8.31
CA ALA A 210 3.51 -12.87 9.41
C ALA A 210 2.83 -13.16 10.76
N ARG A 211 1.50 -13.00 10.84
CA ARG A 211 0.71 -13.34 12.05
C ARG A 211 0.81 -14.84 12.39
N ALA A 212 0.71 -15.72 11.40
CA ALA A 212 0.83 -17.15 11.58
C ALA A 212 2.23 -17.57 12.08
N ALA A 213 3.26 -16.78 11.75
CA ALA A 213 4.62 -16.95 12.24
C ALA A 213 4.89 -16.33 13.62
N GLY A 214 3.86 -15.72 14.26
CA GLY A 214 3.92 -15.15 15.61
C GLY A 214 4.26 -13.64 15.67
N TRP A 215 4.40 -12.97 14.52
CA TRP A 215 4.69 -11.54 14.50
C TRP A 215 3.46 -10.69 14.82
N SER A 216 3.67 -9.68 15.67
CA SER A 216 2.67 -8.67 15.98
C SER A 216 2.60 -7.60 14.89
N LEU A 217 1.40 -7.05 14.66
CA LEU A 217 1.15 -5.95 13.74
C LEU A 217 0.45 -4.81 14.47
N CYS A 218 0.81 -3.54 14.20
CA CYS A 218 0.12 -2.40 14.82
C CYS A 218 0.05 -1.17 13.93
N ALA A 219 -0.89 -0.28 14.26
CA ALA A 219 -0.97 1.07 13.71
C ALA A 219 -0.55 2.09 14.78
N ILE A 220 0.14 3.16 14.35
CA ILE A 220 0.58 4.25 15.23
C ILE A 220 0.01 5.59 14.78
N ASP A 221 0.06 6.59 15.67
CA ASP A 221 -0.45 7.93 15.41
C ASP A 221 0.61 8.84 14.78
N VAL A 222 1.02 8.47 13.58
CA VAL A 222 1.79 9.29 12.65
C VAL A 222 1.09 9.27 11.30
N SER A 223 1.14 10.34 10.52
CA SER A 223 0.26 10.45 9.36
C SER A 223 0.97 10.57 8.02
N PHE A 224 0.30 10.07 6.99
CA PHE A 224 0.63 10.29 5.60
C PHE A 224 -0.60 10.76 4.81
N VAL A 225 -0.38 11.42 3.69
CA VAL A 225 -1.41 11.82 2.74
C VAL A 225 -1.29 10.93 1.50
N ASP A 226 -2.41 10.45 0.99
CA ASP A 226 -2.53 9.63 -0.20
C ASP A 226 -3.28 10.45 -1.27
N TYR A 227 -2.55 10.83 -2.32
CA TYR A 227 -3.04 11.72 -3.38
C TYR A 227 -3.76 11.01 -4.52
N GLU A 228 -3.69 9.70 -4.60
CA GLU A 228 -4.38 8.89 -5.63
C GLU A 228 -5.86 9.30 -5.78
N ARG A 229 -6.44 9.85 -4.73
CA ARG A 229 -7.86 10.18 -4.66
C ARG A 229 -8.21 11.56 -5.19
N LYS A 230 -7.24 12.45 -5.44
CA LYS A 230 -7.54 13.79 -5.98
C LYS A 230 -8.36 13.73 -7.28
N GLY A 231 -8.09 12.72 -8.13
CA GLY A 231 -8.71 12.51 -9.43
C GLY A 231 -9.68 11.33 -9.52
N VAL A 232 -10.21 10.80 -8.39
CA VAL A 232 -11.09 9.62 -8.44
C VAL A 232 -12.38 9.92 -9.22
N SER A 233 -12.75 9.00 -10.12
CA SER A 233 -14.01 8.99 -10.85
C SER A 233 -14.82 7.73 -10.53
N TRP A 234 -16.13 7.71 -10.84
CA TRP A 234 -16.95 6.50 -10.70
C TRP A 234 -16.41 5.35 -11.55
N GLU A 235 -15.88 5.65 -12.74
CA GLU A 235 -15.27 4.65 -13.62
C GLU A 235 -14.00 4.05 -13.01
N SER A 236 -13.06 4.90 -12.54
CA SER A 236 -11.84 4.42 -11.88
C SER A 236 -12.14 3.63 -10.61
N LEU A 237 -13.17 4.04 -9.86
CA LEU A 237 -13.64 3.33 -8.67
C LEU A 237 -14.22 1.97 -9.02
N TRP A 238 -15.10 1.89 -10.06
CA TRP A 238 -15.63 0.64 -10.56
C TRP A 238 -14.54 -0.32 -10.98
N ARG A 239 -13.63 0.14 -11.86
CA ARG A 239 -12.50 -0.66 -12.38
C ARG A 239 -11.64 -1.22 -11.24
N ARG A 240 -11.29 -0.39 -10.26
CA ARG A 240 -10.50 -0.78 -9.09
C ARG A 240 -11.18 -1.88 -8.28
N TYR A 241 -12.47 -1.72 -7.96
CA TYR A 241 -13.20 -2.70 -7.17
C TYR A 241 -13.51 -3.97 -7.96
N TRP A 242 -13.77 -3.86 -9.26
CA TRP A 242 -13.91 -5.01 -10.14
C TRP A 242 -12.63 -5.86 -10.17
N LEU A 243 -11.46 -5.25 -10.38
CA LEU A 243 -10.16 -5.93 -10.34
C LEU A 243 -9.91 -6.61 -8.97
N ARG A 244 -10.22 -5.91 -7.88
CA ARG A 244 -10.14 -6.50 -6.55
C ARG A 244 -11.01 -7.74 -6.41
N GLY A 245 -12.25 -7.69 -6.88
CA GLY A 245 -13.15 -8.84 -6.88
C GLY A 245 -12.57 -10.02 -7.68
N TYR A 246 -12.08 -9.74 -8.89
CA TYR A 246 -11.49 -10.74 -9.77
C TYR A 246 -10.31 -11.48 -9.12
N HIS A 247 -9.38 -10.76 -8.52
CA HIS A 247 -8.21 -11.36 -7.86
C HIS A 247 -8.50 -11.98 -6.48
N THR A 248 -9.57 -11.54 -5.82
CA THR A 248 -9.93 -12.05 -4.49
C THR A 248 -10.16 -13.56 -4.48
N ARG A 249 -10.61 -14.14 -5.57
CA ARG A 249 -10.89 -15.59 -5.61
C ARG A 249 -9.63 -16.44 -5.36
N TYR A 250 -8.51 -16.11 -6.03
CA TYR A 250 -7.24 -16.81 -5.79
C TYR A 250 -6.79 -16.61 -4.34
N PHE A 251 -6.88 -15.37 -3.85
CA PHE A 251 -6.55 -15.04 -2.47
C PHE A 251 -7.38 -15.85 -1.45
N LEU A 252 -8.70 -15.98 -1.66
CA LEU A 252 -9.59 -16.75 -0.79
C LEU A 252 -9.34 -18.27 -0.89
N HIS A 253 -8.97 -18.75 -2.06
CA HIS A 253 -8.61 -20.16 -2.23
C HIS A 253 -7.33 -20.49 -1.46
N LYS A 254 -6.34 -19.61 -1.50
CA LYS A 254 -5.07 -19.74 -0.78
C LYS A 254 -5.26 -19.65 0.74
N ASN A 255 -6.11 -18.74 1.21
CA ASN A 255 -6.31 -18.43 2.62
C ASN A 255 -7.70 -18.94 3.13
N ARG A 256 -8.04 -20.19 2.78
CA ARG A 256 -9.34 -20.80 3.14
C ARG A 256 -9.54 -20.80 4.66
N GLY A 257 -10.74 -20.41 5.09
CA GLY A 257 -11.17 -20.43 6.50
C GLY A 257 -10.72 -19.23 7.33
N LEU A 258 -9.77 -18.43 6.85
CA LEU A 258 -9.26 -17.27 7.60
C LEU A 258 -10.13 -16.02 7.41
N ILE A 259 -10.92 -15.94 6.33
CA ILE A 259 -11.62 -14.71 5.95
C ILE A 259 -13.09 -14.95 5.68
N LYS A 260 -13.93 -14.15 6.35
CA LYS A 260 -15.37 -14.09 6.11
C LYS A 260 -15.71 -12.93 5.18
N HIS A 261 -16.30 -13.22 4.01
CA HIS A 261 -16.62 -12.18 3.03
C HIS A 261 -18.07 -11.70 3.07
N SER A 262 -18.80 -11.97 4.15
CA SER A 262 -20.19 -11.53 4.28
C SER A 262 -20.40 -10.02 4.08
N ARG A 263 -19.39 -9.21 4.42
CA ARG A 263 -19.44 -7.75 4.23
C ARG A 263 -19.33 -7.30 2.76
N MET A 264 -18.89 -8.19 1.85
CA MET A 264 -18.81 -7.91 0.42
C MET A 264 -20.12 -8.20 -0.33
N ILE A 265 -21.16 -8.64 0.36
CA ILE A 265 -22.51 -8.81 -0.19
C ILE A 265 -23.14 -7.42 -0.30
N PRO A 266 -23.56 -6.97 -1.52
CA PRO A 266 -24.02 -5.60 -1.75
C PRO A 266 -25.11 -5.08 -0.78
N PRO A 267 -26.19 -5.81 -0.47
CA PRO A 267 -27.16 -5.35 0.51
C PRO A 267 -26.59 -5.16 1.92
N VAL A 268 -25.68 -6.04 2.34
CA VAL A 268 -25.04 -5.95 3.68
C VAL A 268 -24.15 -4.71 3.76
N SER A 269 -23.42 -4.42 2.69
CA SER A 269 -22.58 -3.23 2.63
C SER A 269 -23.37 -1.93 2.64
N PHE A 270 -24.53 -1.89 2.01
CA PHE A 270 -25.46 -0.76 2.07
C PHE A 270 -25.92 -0.48 3.51
N LEU A 271 -26.36 -1.51 4.24
CA LEU A 271 -26.75 -1.38 5.64
C LEU A 271 -25.58 -0.92 6.53
N ALA A 272 -24.39 -1.47 6.30
CA ALA A 272 -23.18 -1.03 6.99
C ALA A 272 -22.89 0.46 6.71
N GLY A 273 -23.08 0.91 5.47
CA GLY A 273 -22.97 2.33 5.08
C GLY A 273 -23.94 3.24 5.84
N LEU A 274 -25.18 2.81 6.06
CA LEU A 274 -26.16 3.57 6.85
C LEU A 274 -25.70 3.77 8.30
N LEU A 275 -25.19 2.71 8.93
CA LEU A 275 -24.68 2.78 10.31
C LEU A 275 -23.46 3.70 10.40
N GLN A 276 -22.52 3.54 9.48
CA GLN A 276 -21.29 4.35 9.45
C GLN A 276 -21.56 5.81 9.14
N SER A 277 -22.53 6.12 8.27
CA SER A 277 -22.95 7.49 7.98
C SER A 277 -23.36 8.25 9.24
N ARG A 278 -24.16 7.60 10.10
CA ARG A 278 -24.59 8.21 11.37
C ARG A 278 -23.43 8.46 12.32
N LEU A 279 -22.49 7.51 12.44
CA LEU A 279 -21.32 7.62 13.31
C LEU A 279 -20.38 8.75 12.83
N LEU A 280 -20.08 8.76 11.52
CA LEU A 280 -19.21 9.77 10.92
C LEU A 280 -19.86 11.16 10.96
N PHE A 281 -21.18 11.27 10.76
CA PHE A 281 -21.87 12.56 10.87
C PHE A 281 -21.78 13.15 12.29
N LYS A 282 -21.89 12.32 13.32
CA LYS A 282 -21.69 12.79 14.71
C LYS A 282 -20.28 13.37 14.92
N LYS A 283 -19.25 12.79 14.29
CA LYS A 283 -17.85 13.22 14.43
C LYS A 283 -17.50 14.40 13.53
N THR A 284 -17.93 14.39 12.28
CA THR A 284 -17.44 15.32 11.25
C THR A 284 -18.41 16.45 10.94
N ARG A 285 -19.69 16.29 11.28
CA ARG A 285 -20.81 17.21 10.93
C ARG A 285 -20.95 17.45 9.40
N ARG A 286 -20.32 16.62 8.58
CA ARG A 286 -20.36 16.73 7.10
C ARG A 286 -21.48 15.89 6.53
N LYS A 287 -22.45 16.56 5.86
CA LYS A 287 -23.63 15.88 5.26
C LYS A 287 -23.29 14.88 4.14
N ILE A 288 -22.15 15.07 3.48
CA ILE A 288 -21.70 14.17 2.40
C ILE A 288 -21.57 12.70 2.83
N VAL A 289 -21.35 12.42 4.13
CA VAL A 289 -21.26 11.05 4.66
C VAL A 289 -22.53 10.24 4.47
N PHE A 290 -23.70 10.88 4.29
CA PHE A 290 -24.95 10.20 4.01
C PHE A 290 -25.00 9.56 2.60
N LEU A 291 -24.04 9.84 1.74
CA LEU A 291 -23.87 9.15 0.44
C LEU A 291 -23.09 7.83 0.56
N LEU A 292 -22.48 7.53 1.72
CA LEU A 292 -21.71 6.29 1.94
C LEU A 292 -22.48 5.00 1.65
N PRO A 293 -23.78 4.85 1.97
CA PRO A 293 -24.49 3.63 1.64
C PRO A 293 -24.52 3.33 0.14
N PHE A 294 -24.68 4.37 -0.68
CA PHE A 294 -24.72 4.25 -2.16
C PHE A 294 -23.33 3.96 -2.72
N GLU A 295 -22.30 4.62 -2.20
CA GLU A 295 -20.91 4.36 -2.56
C GLU A 295 -20.51 2.91 -2.20
N TYR A 296 -20.87 2.43 -1.02
CA TYR A 296 -20.60 1.05 -0.60
C TYR A 296 -21.32 0.05 -1.49
N LEU A 297 -22.59 0.29 -1.78
CA LEU A 297 -23.35 -0.54 -2.71
C LEU A 297 -22.68 -0.59 -4.08
N PHE A 298 -22.27 0.55 -4.62
CA PHE A 298 -21.59 0.65 -5.92
C PHE A 298 -20.27 -0.15 -5.92
N LYS A 299 -19.42 0.05 -4.93
CA LYS A 299 -18.13 -0.62 -4.79
C LYS A 299 -18.26 -2.13 -4.63
N THR A 300 -19.17 -2.57 -3.79
CA THR A 300 -19.39 -4.01 -3.56
C THR A 300 -20.08 -4.67 -4.74
N THR A 301 -20.92 -3.97 -5.50
CA THR A 301 -21.47 -4.48 -6.75
C THR A 301 -20.36 -4.68 -7.80
N ALA A 302 -19.49 -3.70 -7.99
CA ALA A 302 -18.33 -3.82 -8.88
C ALA A 302 -17.43 -5.01 -8.47
N TRP A 303 -17.15 -5.13 -7.17
CA TRP A 303 -16.38 -6.25 -6.62
C TRP A 303 -17.04 -7.59 -6.89
N TYR A 304 -18.36 -7.71 -6.65
CA TYR A 304 -19.11 -8.95 -6.82
C TYR A 304 -19.15 -9.38 -8.29
N VAL A 305 -19.33 -8.43 -9.21
CA VAL A 305 -19.25 -8.68 -10.66
C VAL A 305 -17.86 -9.19 -11.05
N GLY A 306 -16.79 -8.55 -10.55
CA GLY A 306 -15.42 -9.02 -10.76
C GLY A 306 -15.20 -10.43 -10.23
N PHE A 307 -15.68 -10.72 -9.03
CA PHE A 307 -15.59 -12.04 -8.41
C PHE A 307 -16.32 -13.14 -9.22
N LEU A 308 -17.48 -12.85 -9.74
CA LEU A 308 -18.21 -13.78 -10.60
C LEU A 308 -17.48 -14.02 -11.93
N ASN A 309 -16.91 -12.96 -12.52
CA ASN A 309 -16.18 -13.06 -13.78
C ASN A 309 -14.88 -13.88 -13.65
N SER A 310 -14.30 -13.96 -12.46
CA SER A 310 -13.14 -14.84 -12.19
C SER A 310 -13.45 -16.33 -12.33
N HIS A 311 -14.74 -16.72 -12.31
CA HIS A 311 -15.19 -18.09 -12.57
C HIS A 311 -15.24 -18.44 -14.06
N ALA A 312 -15.52 -17.45 -14.92
CA ALA A 312 -15.79 -17.67 -16.33
C ALA A 312 -14.53 -17.74 -17.19
N SER A 313 -13.37 -17.26 -16.69
CA SER A 313 -12.13 -17.25 -17.46
C SER A 313 -10.96 -17.81 -16.64
N LEU A 314 -10.40 -18.91 -17.10
CA LEU A 314 -9.05 -19.37 -16.75
C LEU A 314 -7.96 -18.51 -17.44
N ARG A 315 -8.37 -17.50 -18.21
CA ARG A 315 -7.47 -16.58 -18.91
C ARG A 315 -7.28 -15.33 -18.07
N GLU A 316 -6.05 -14.80 -18.09
CA GLU A 316 -5.74 -13.52 -17.45
C GLU A 316 -6.69 -12.43 -17.97
N PRO A 317 -7.20 -11.54 -17.08
CA PRO A 317 -7.98 -10.41 -17.54
C PRO A 317 -7.10 -9.57 -18.49
N ARG A 318 -7.65 -9.16 -19.63
CA ARG A 318 -7.00 -8.11 -20.42
C ARG A 318 -7.04 -6.84 -19.58
N TYR A 319 -5.89 -6.42 -19.10
CA TYR A 319 -5.73 -5.16 -18.40
C TYR A 319 -5.81 -4.05 -19.45
N PHE A 320 -6.89 -3.30 -19.44
CA PHE A 320 -7.11 -2.13 -20.30
C PHE A 320 -6.40 -0.91 -19.74
#